data_710bec29fc5b93f4a59691bd38b0b8c9
#
_entry.id   710bec29fc5b93f4a59691bd38b0b8c9
#
_cell.length_a   1.000
_cell.length_b   1.000
_cell.length_c   1.000
_cell.angle_alpha   90.00
_cell.angle_beta   90.00
_cell.angle_gamma   90.00
#
_symmetry.space_group_name_H-M   'P 1'
#
loop_
_entity.id
_entity.type
_entity.pdbx_description
1 polymer ?
#
loop_
_entity_poly.entity_id
_entity_poly.type
_entity_poly.pdbx_seq_one_letter_code
_entity_poly.pdbx_strand_id
1 'polypeptide(L)' 'MTNEMTSRLIKQSEAASYLGLSEATLERDRWRGGDIPYIRVGPRAIRYDLTQLNQYVERKTVSREVINND' A
#
# COMPACT_ATOMS: atom_id res chain seq x y z
N MET A 1 -10.53 9.14 20.19
CA MET A 1 -10.39 8.69 19.99
C MET A 1 -10.04 7.65 19.22
N THR A 2 -10.36 6.75 19.13
CA THR A 2 -10.07 5.68 18.36
C THR A 2 -10.28 5.86 16.95
N ASN A 3 -10.76 6.94 16.59
CA ASN A 3 -10.96 7.20 15.19
C ASN A 3 -9.73 7.21 14.38
N GLU A 4 -8.62 7.50 14.99
CA GLU A 4 -7.40 7.51 14.26
C GLU A 4 -7.05 6.18 13.67
N MET A 5 -7.30 5.13 14.43
CA MET A 5 -6.99 3.83 13.90
C MET A 5 -7.87 3.49 12.73
N THR A 6 -9.14 3.80 12.86
CA THR A 6 -10.06 3.50 11.80
C THR A 6 -9.74 4.29 10.55
N SER A 7 -9.33 5.53 10.71
CA SER A 7 -9.11 6.37 9.54
C SER A 7 -7.88 5.99 8.77
N ARG A 8 -7.02 5.15 9.33
CA ARG A 8 -5.86 4.71 8.59
C ARG A 8 -6.14 3.52 7.70
N LEU A 9 -7.25 2.86 7.92
CA LEU A 9 -7.60 1.71 7.09
C LEU A 9 -8.41 2.19 5.90
N ILE A 10 -7.93 1.89 4.72
CA ILE A 10 -8.58 2.35 3.51
C ILE A 10 -8.89 1.17 2.61
N LYS A 11 -9.81 1.39 1.70
CA LYS A 11 -10.22 0.34 0.78
C LYS A 11 -9.21 0.19 -0.34
N GLN A 12 -9.32 -0.91 -1.05
CA GLN A 12 -8.41 -1.19 -2.13
C GLN A 12 -8.39 -0.08 -3.18
N SER A 13 -9.56 0.47 -3.51
CA SER A 13 -9.61 1.53 -4.51
C SER A 13 -8.83 2.76 -4.04
N GLU A 14 -8.93 3.07 -2.76
CA GLU A 14 -8.21 4.20 -2.23
C GLU A 14 -6.72 3.92 -2.17
N ALA A 15 -6.37 2.70 -1.81
CA ALA A 15 -4.96 2.33 -1.75
C ALA A 15 -4.33 2.38 -3.14
N ALA A 16 -5.05 1.90 -4.13
CA ALA A 16 -4.56 1.93 -5.50
C ALA A 16 -4.31 3.37 -5.93
N SER A 17 -5.29 4.23 -5.64
CA SER A 17 -5.15 5.63 -5.98
C SER A 17 -3.95 6.25 -5.28
N TYR A 18 -3.79 5.93 -4.01
CA TYR A 18 -2.70 6.46 -3.21
C TYR A 18 -1.34 6.04 -3.77
N LEU A 19 -1.25 4.82 -4.22
CA LEU A 19 0.01 4.30 -4.76
C LEU A 19 0.19 4.59 -6.25
N GLY A 20 -0.85 5.12 -6.90
CA GLY A 20 -0.77 5.37 -8.32
C GLY A 20 -0.82 4.11 -9.15
N LEU A 21 -1.49 3.08 -8.64
CA LEU A 21 -1.59 1.81 -9.32
C LEU A 21 -3.06 1.49 -9.58
N SER A 22 -3.30 0.47 -10.39
CA SER A 22 -4.66 0.05 -10.61
C SER A 22 -5.05 -0.95 -9.53
N GLU A 23 -6.35 -1.10 -9.31
CA GLU A 23 -6.81 -2.09 -8.35
C GLU A 23 -6.41 -3.49 -8.79
N ALA A 24 -6.43 -3.74 -10.10
CA ALA A 24 -6.03 -5.04 -10.59
C ALA A 24 -4.59 -5.36 -10.23
N THR A 25 -3.75 -4.34 -10.21
CA THR A 25 -2.36 -4.53 -9.83
C THR A 25 -2.25 -4.94 -8.38
N LEU A 26 -3.05 -4.31 -7.51
CA LEU A 26 -3.04 -4.68 -6.11
C LEU A 26 -3.54 -6.11 -5.90
N GLU A 27 -4.58 -6.47 -6.63
CA GLU A 27 -5.11 -7.83 -6.52
C GLU A 27 -4.09 -8.85 -6.98
N ARG A 28 -3.43 -8.55 -8.07
CA ARG A 28 -2.42 -9.45 -8.60
C ARG A 28 -1.27 -9.61 -7.62
N ASP A 29 -0.86 -8.51 -7.00
CA ASP A 29 0.22 -8.56 -6.04
C ASP A 29 -0.16 -9.45 -4.86
N ARG A 30 -1.40 -9.30 -4.39
CA ARG A 30 -1.88 -10.10 -3.26
C ARG A 30 -1.87 -11.58 -3.61
N TRP A 31 -2.33 -11.89 -4.80
CA TRP A 31 -2.41 -13.28 -5.24
C TRP A 31 -1.05 -13.92 -5.41
N ARG A 32 -0.08 -13.13 -5.79
CA ARG A 32 1.26 -13.67 -5.99
C ARG A 32 2.08 -13.69 -4.70
N GLY A 33 1.51 -13.21 -3.61
CA GLY A 33 2.29 -13.13 -2.38
C GLY A 33 3.34 -12.05 -2.47
N GLY A 34 3.00 -10.93 -3.11
CA GLY A 34 3.93 -9.84 -3.27
C GLY A 34 4.15 -9.04 -2.00
N ASP A 35 4.76 -7.88 -2.16
CA ASP A 35 5.23 -7.08 -1.04
C ASP A 35 4.26 -6.07 -0.49
N ILE A 36 3.25 -5.70 -1.21
CA ILE A 36 2.37 -4.62 -0.77
C ILE A 36 1.57 -5.10 0.43
N PRO A 37 1.75 -4.47 1.59
CA PRO A 37 1.08 -4.95 2.79
C PRO A 37 -0.41 -4.71 2.75
N TYR A 38 -1.17 -5.65 3.24
CA TYR A 38 -2.61 -5.49 3.31
C TYR A 38 -3.10 -6.19 4.57
N ILE A 39 -4.35 -5.92 4.93
CA ILE A 39 -4.96 -6.48 6.12
C ILE A 39 -6.26 -7.16 5.74
N ARG A 40 -6.42 -8.39 6.16
CA ARG A 40 -7.66 -9.11 5.94
C ARG A 40 -8.53 -8.92 7.17
N VAL A 41 -9.50 -8.03 7.08
CA VAL A 41 -10.34 -7.74 8.24
C VAL A 41 -11.59 -8.62 8.28
N GLY A 42 -11.80 -9.43 7.27
CA GLY A 42 -12.92 -10.33 7.25
C GLY A 42 -12.77 -11.32 6.12
N PRO A 43 -13.68 -12.25 5.97
CA PRO A 43 -13.53 -13.29 4.94
C PRO A 43 -13.34 -12.74 3.55
N ARG A 44 -13.98 -11.62 3.26
CA ARG A 44 -13.86 -11.05 1.94
C ARG A 44 -13.53 -9.57 2.00
N ALA A 45 -13.07 -9.12 3.16
CA ALA A 45 -12.83 -7.69 3.33
C ALA A 45 -11.36 -7.44 3.47
N ILE A 46 -10.79 -6.79 2.48
CA ILE A 46 -9.38 -6.42 2.46
C ILE A 46 -9.29 -4.93 2.67
N ARG A 47 -8.36 -4.53 3.52
CA ARG A 47 -8.10 -3.12 3.76
C ARG A 47 -6.61 -2.88 3.73
N TYR A 48 -6.22 -1.64 3.57
CA TYR A 48 -4.82 -1.26 3.56
C TYR A 48 -4.61 -0.20 4.64
N ASP A 49 -3.46 -0.25 5.27
CA ASP A 49 -3.13 0.68 6.34
C ASP A 49 -2.19 1.73 5.77
N LEU A 50 -2.56 3.00 5.86
CA LEU A 50 -1.74 4.06 5.29
C LEU A 50 -0.33 4.08 5.84
N THR A 51 -0.19 3.82 7.13
CA THR A 51 1.15 3.81 7.73
C THR A 51 2.01 2.73 7.09
N GLN A 52 1.42 1.56 6.89
CA GLN A 52 2.17 0.46 6.27
C GLN A 52 2.46 0.75 4.81
N LEU A 53 1.52 1.39 4.11
CA LEU A 53 1.76 1.75 2.72
C LEU A 53 2.89 2.76 2.61
N ASN A 54 2.95 3.70 3.54
CA ASN A 54 4.03 4.68 3.53
C ASN A 54 5.37 4.01 3.76
N GLN A 55 5.41 3.06 4.67
CA GLN A 55 6.64 2.34 4.93
C GLN A 55 7.06 1.53 3.71
N TYR A 56 6.08 0.93 3.04
CA TYR A 56 6.36 0.19 1.83
C TYR A 56 6.95 1.10 0.76
N VAL A 57 6.36 2.27 0.59
CA VAL A 57 6.85 3.21 -0.41
C VAL A 57 8.27 3.64 -0.08
N GLU A 58 8.54 3.86 1.20
CA GLU A 58 9.88 4.26 1.60
C GLU A 58 10.90 3.19 1.28
N ARG A 59 10.54 1.93 1.53
CA ARG A 59 11.47 0.85 1.22
C ARG A 59 11.71 0.68 -0.27
N LYS A 60 10.73 1.09 -1.08
CA LYS A 60 10.88 0.96 -2.52
C LYS A 60 11.46 2.20 -3.16
N THR A 61 11.69 3.22 -2.38
CA THR A 61 12.22 4.45 -2.92
C THR A 61 13.65 4.23 -3.37
N VAL A 62 13.95 4.62 -4.58
CA VAL A 62 15.27 4.47 -5.12
C VAL A 62 15.99 5.79 -5.03
N SER A 63 17.12 5.78 -4.34
CA SER A 63 17.90 6.99 -4.20
C SER A 63 18.71 7.19 -5.47
N ARG A 64 18.48 8.32 -6.10
CA ARG A 64 19.13 8.54 -7.36
C ARG A 64 20.06 9.69 -7.38
N GLU A 65 20.12 10.44 -6.35
CA GLU A 65 20.97 11.58 -6.36
C GLU A 65 22.41 11.19 -6.54
N VAL A 66 22.72 10.04 -6.12
CA VAL A 66 24.05 9.60 -6.30
C VAL A 66 24.37 9.33 -7.72
N ILE A 67 23.39 8.85 -8.33
CA ILE A 67 23.58 8.49 -9.63
C ILE A 67 23.62 9.54 -10.57
N ASN A 68 23.12 10.29 -10.31
CA ASN A 68 23.02 11.21 -11.10
C ASN A 68 23.91 11.85 -11.53
N ASN A 69 24.13 11.76 -11.45
CA ASN A 69 24.88 12.23 -11.85
C ASN A 69 25.16 12.15 -12.74
N ASP A 70 24.87 11.90 -13.13
CA ASP A 70 25.23 11.72 -14.02
C ASP A 70 25.23 12.10 -14.38
#